data_81989b737ada7439603df897b59d5c05
#
_entry.id   81989b737ada7439603df897b59d5c05
#
_cell.length_a   1.000
_cell.length_b   1.000
_cell.length_c   1.000
_cell.angle_alpha   90.00
_cell.angle_beta   90.00
_cell.angle_gamma   90.00
#
_symmetry.space_group_name_H-M   'P 1'
#
loop_
_entity.id
_entity.type
_entity.pdbx_description
1 polymer ?
#
loop_
_entity_poly.entity_id
_entity_poly.type
_entity_poly.pdbx_seq_one_letter_code
_entity_poly.pdbx_strand_id
1 'polypeptide(L)'
;MSYETISIEKQGAVDWLTLNRPESLNAITTKMVTELRDYFGSLYENESVRIVVMRGAGRAFCAGLDIKEGSARKNEGDYVPFGGGMGFQGYLAEVYIRMRRCPQPIVSLIHGPACGGGFSFVLASDIRIAGESARMNAAFIKIGLSACDMGSSYFLPRLVGTSIASELMLTGKFIHAPRALACGLVSEVVPGVELVNAAKPYIADMLRTSPMGLRLTKEGLSMAIDAGGLEAAMAIENRNQLMCSRTNDAKEGMRAFLEKREPVYTGS
;
A
#
# COMPACT_ATOMS: atom_id res chain seq x y z
N MET A 1 -2.96 -0.17 21.01
CA MET A 1 -2.30 1.15 20.97
C MET A 1 -3.29 2.16 20.45
N SER A 2 -3.31 3.37 20.98
CA SER A 2 -4.15 4.47 20.49
C SER A 2 -3.29 5.32 19.55
N TYR A 3 -3.67 5.41 18.28
CA TYR A 3 -3.05 6.30 17.30
C TYR A 3 -3.80 7.64 17.28
N GLU A 4 -3.11 8.72 16.89
CA GLU A 4 -3.66 10.08 16.86
C GLU A 4 -3.96 10.55 15.43
N THR A 5 -3.10 10.17 14.47
CA THR A 5 -3.14 10.64 13.07
C THR A 5 -3.66 9.58 12.10
N ILE A 6 -3.78 8.35 12.56
CA ILE A 6 -4.44 7.25 11.86
C ILE A 6 -5.47 6.60 12.77
N SER A 7 -6.43 5.90 12.19
CA SER A 7 -7.35 5.05 12.94
C SER A 7 -7.42 3.67 12.32
N ILE A 8 -7.55 2.64 13.17
CA ILE A 8 -7.66 1.24 12.75
C ILE A 8 -9.01 0.72 13.25
N GLU A 9 -9.89 0.41 12.32
CA GLU A 9 -11.14 -0.29 12.58
C GLU A 9 -10.98 -1.76 12.19
N LYS A 10 -11.21 -2.68 13.13
CA LYS A 10 -11.12 -4.11 12.89
C LYS A 10 -12.46 -4.69 12.48
N GLN A 11 -12.51 -5.35 11.34
CA GLN A 11 -13.69 -6.07 10.86
C GLN A 11 -13.31 -7.53 10.57
N GLY A 12 -13.43 -8.40 11.57
CA GLY A 12 -12.92 -9.77 11.49
C GLY A 12 -11.41 -9.79 11.28
N ALA A 13 -10.95 -10.42 10.22
CA ALA A 13 -9.53 -10.49 9.85
C ALA A 13 -9.06 -9.34 8.92
N VAL A 14 -9.83 -8.26 8.83
CA VAL A 14 -9.53 -7.09 7.99
C VAL A 14 -9.34 -5.87 8.86
N ASP A 15 -8.18 -5.22 8.74
CA ASP A 15 -7.93 -3.90 9.34
C ASP A 15 -8.25 -2.80 8.32
N TRP A 16 -9.14 -1.89 8.71
CA TRP A 16 -9.46 -0.67 7.96
C TRP A 16 -8.62 0.48 8.51
N LEU A 17 -7.49 0.73 7.87
CA LEU A 17 -6.59 1.83 8.19
C LEU A 17 -7.09 3.11 7.52
N THR A 18 -7.44 4.10 8.31
CA THR A 18 -7.85 5.42 7.84
C THR A 18 -6.80 6.46 8.22
N LEU A 19 -6.24 7.17 7.23
CA LEU A 19 -5.45 8.39 7.48
C LEU A 19 -6.42 9.44 8.02
N ASN A 20 -6.19 9.97 9.23
CA ASN A 20 -7.20 10.69 9.99
C ASN A 20 -6.74 12.08 10.44
N ARG A 21 -6.37 12.91 9.45
CA ARG A 21 -6.14 14.36 9.58
C ARG A 21 -6.92 15.11 8.49
N PRO A 22 -8.26 14.98 8.44
CA PRO A 22 -9.07 15.51 7.34
C PRO A 22 -8.97 17.03 7.16
N GLU A 23 -8.79 17.79 8.24
CA GLU A 23 -8.58 19.24 8.25
C GLU A 23 -7.32 19.67 7.49
N SER A 24 -6.28 18.81 7.47
CA SER A 24 -5.03 19.01 6.75
C SER A 24 -4.90 18.10 5.52
N LEU A 25 -6.04 17.64 4.97
CA LEU A 25 -6.07 16.74 3.79
C LEU A 25 -5.21 15.47 3.98
N ASN A 26 -5.14 14.97 5.19
CA ASN A 26 -4.31 13.83 5.57
C ASN A 26 -2.83 14.01 5.24
N ALA A 27 -2.31 15.25 5.33
CA ALA A 27 -0.90 15.53 5.12
C ALA A 27 -0.03 14.77 6.12
N ILE A 28 1.10 14.25 5.62
CA ILE A 28 2.00 13.34 6.34
C ILE A 28 2.88 14.15 7.28
N THR A 29 2.68 13.97 8.59
CA THR A 29 3.54 14.49 9.65
C THR A 29 4.52 13.43 10.13
N THR A 30 5.52 13.84 10.89
CA THR A 30 6.43 12.90 11.57
C THR A 30 5.68 11.94 12.49
N LYS A 31 4.65 12.43 13.17
CA LYS A 31 3.79 11.60 14.02
C LYS A 31 3.10 10.51 13.20
N MET A 32 2.49 10.88 12.06
CA MET A 32 1.85 9.91 11.15
C MET A 32 2.85 8.88 10.63
N VAL A 33 4.07 9.31 10.26
CA VAL A 33 5.15 8.40 9.85
C VAL A 33 5.48 7.40 10.94
N THR A 34 5.62 7.87 12.19
CA THR A 34 5.89 7.01 13.35
C THR A 34 4.79 5.98 13.54
N GLU A 35 3.54 6.42 13.50
CA GLU A 35 2.37 5.56 13.69
C GLU A 35 2.22 4.52 12.56
N LEU A 36 2.40 4.92 11.30
CA LEU A 36 2.37 4.01 10.17
C LEU A 36 3.52 2.99 10.20
N ARG A 37 4.72 3.42 10.60
CA ARG A 37 5.86 2.50 10.76
C ARG A 37 5.60 1.47 11.86
N ASP A 38 5.03 1.91 12.97
CA ASP A 38 4.65 1.05 14.08
C ASP A 38 3.59 0.04 13.63
N TYR A 39 2.51 0.53 13.03
CA TYR A 39 1.42 -0.29 12.54
C TYR A 39 1.90 -1.35 11.51
N PHE A 40 2.51 -0.93 10.41
CA PHE A 40 2.98 -1.87 9.39
C PHE A 40 4.10 -2.79 9.90
N GLY A 41 4.91 -2.32 10.84
CA GLY A 41 5.93 -3.15 11.50
C GLY A 41 5.32 -4.27 12.36
N SER A 42 4.23 -3.99 13.05
CA SER A 42 3.55 -4.97 13.90
C SER A 42 2.83 -6.07 13.14
N LEU A 43 2.52 -5.84 11.86
CA LEU A 43 1.74 -6.78 11.05
C LEU A 43 2.50 -8.08 10.73
N TYR A 44 3.82 -8.07 10.75
CA TYR A 44 4.61 -9.27 10.40
C TYR A 44 4.32 -10.44 11.33
N GLU A 45 4.17 -10.15 12.62
CA GLU A 45 3.88 -11.15 13.67
C GLU A 45 2.37 -11.28 13.97
N ASN A 46 1.53 -10.43 13.35
CA ASN A 46 0.11 -10.42 13.63
C ASN A 46 -0.67 -11.32 12.66
N GLU A 47 -0.94 -12.55 13.10
CA GLU A 47 -1.69 -13.54 12.32
C GLU A 47 -3.20 -13.27 12.30
N SER A 48 -3.73 -12.46 13.22
CA SER A 48 -5.16 -12.14 13.27
C SER A 48 -5.60 -11.22 12.14
N VAL A 49 -4.67 -10.47 11.52
CA VAL A 49 -4.92 -9.59 10.38
C VAL A 49 -4.50 -10.29 9.10
N ARG A 50 -5.43 -10.41 8.17
CA ARG A 50 -5.18 -11.03 6.87
C ARG A 50 -5.11 -10.03 5.71
N ILE A 51 -5.81 -8.90 5.84
CA ILE A 51 -5.91 -7.88 4.80
C ILE A 51 -5.92 -6.51 5.47
N VAL A 52 -5.29 -5.53 4.82
CA VAL A 52 -5.37 -4.12 5.19
C VAL A 52 -6.10 -3.35 4.10
N VAL A 53 -7.15 -2.60 4.46
CA VAL A 53 -7.80 -1.64 3.57
C VAL A 53 -7.36 -0.24 3.99
N MET A 54 -6.68 0.49 3.11
CA MET A 54 -6.15 1.82 3.38
C MET A 54 -7.02 2.89 2.71
N ARG A 55 -7.46 3.90 3.49
CA ARG A 55 -8.30 5.00 3.02
C ARG A 55 -7.93 6.31 3.72
N GLY A 56 -8.44 7.42 3.24
CA GLY A 56 -8.30 8.73 3.91
C GLY A 56 -9.63 9.21 4.46
N ALA A 57 -9.63 9.94 5.56
CA ALA A 57 -10.78 10.67 6.06
C ALA A 57 -11.01 11.99 5.30
N GLY A 58 -12.24 12.47 5.23
CA GLY A 58 -12.59 13.75 4.61
C GLY A 58 -12.52 13.74 3.09
N ARG A 59 -12.01 14.84 2.47
CA ARG A 59 -12.10 15.09 1.02
C ARG A 59 -10.88 14.64 0.20
N ALA A 60 -9.82 14.16 0.84
CA ALA A 60 -8.60 13.74 0.17
C ALA A 60 -8.13 12.38 0.69
N PHE A 61 -7.52 11.59 -0.16
CA PHE A 61 -6.80 10.40 0.29
C PHE A 61 -5.58 10.82 1.13
N CYS A 62 -4.64 11.58 0.54
CA CYS A 62 -3.49 12.16 1.23
C CYS A 62 -2.81 13.22 0.36
N ALA A 63 -2.63 14.42 0.90
CA ALA A 63 -2.02 15.55 0.16
C ALA A 63 -0.48 15.50 0.07
N GLY A 64 0.16 14.48 0.64
CA GLY A 64 1.62 14.37 0.72
C GLY A 64 2.19 14.93 2.02
N LEU A 65 3.49 15.24 2.02
CA LEU A 65 4.19 15.71 3.22
C LEU A 65 3.59 17.04 3.73
N ASP A 66 3.48 17.18 5.05
CA ASP A 66 3.04 18.41 5.70
C ASP A 66 4.17 19.47 5.62
N ILE A 67 4.07 20.37 4.63
CA ILE A 67 5.09 21.40 4.37
C ILE A 67 5.17 22.39 5.53
N LYS A 68 4.08 22.62 6.27
CA LYS A 68 4.07 23.55 7.41
C LYS A 68 4.93 23.01 8.55
N GLU A 69 4.80 21.73 8.87
CA GLU A 69 5.68 21.09 9.86
C GLU A 69 7.15 21.11 9.41
N GLY A 70 7.42 20.82 8.13
CA GLY A 70 8.78 20.87 7.58
C GLY A 70 9.42 22.26 7.61
N SER A 71 8.61 23.32 7.43
CA SER A 71 9.07 24.72 7.49
C SER A 71 9.35 25.18 8.91
N ALA A 72 8.51 24.78 9.88
CA ALA A 72 8.71 25.12 11.29
C ALA A 72 10.03 24.55 11.82
N ARG A 73 10.38 23.33 11.46
CA ARG A 73 11.65 22.68 11.86
C ARG A 73 12.90 23.42 11.38
N LYS A 74 12.88 24.03 10.20
CA LYS A 74 14.02 24.78 9.68
C LYS A 74 14.33 26.04 10.53
N ASN A 75 13.35 26.56 11.26
CA ASN A 75 13.47 27.79 12.03
C ASN A 75 13.87 27.57 13.49
N GLU A 76 13.77 26.34 14.01
CA GLU A 76 13.96 26.07 15.44
C GLU A 76 15.29 25.41 15.80
N GLY A 77 16.19 25.20 14.84
CA GLY A 77 17.48 24.53 15.09
C GLY A 77 17.33 23.10 15.60
N ASP A 78 16.17 22.52 15.42
CA ASP A 78 15.78 21.25 16.02
C ASP A 78 16.61 20.08 15.49
N TYR A 79 17.06 19.28 16.44
CA TYR A 79 17.67 17.98 16.25
C TYR A 79 16.75 17.11 15.38
N VAL A 80 17.16 16.86 14.15
CA VAL A 80 16.56 15.81 13.33
C VAL A 80 17.09 14.49 13.86
N PRO A 81 16.24 13.64 14.50
CA PRO A 81 16.69 12.33 14.92
C PRO A 81 17.32 11.63 13.70
N PHE A 82 18.43 10.92 13.91
CA PHE A 82 19.12 10.17 12.86
C PHE A 82 20.10 10.94 11.95
N GLY A 83 20.84 11.91 12.48
CA GLY A 83 22.01 12.43 11.79
C GLY A 83 21.75 13.35 10.60
N GLY A 84 20.72 14.18 10.66
CA GLY A 84 20.41 15.18 9.64
C GLY A 84 19.38 14.73 8.58
N GLY A 85 19.31 15.45 7.47
CA GLY A 85 18.29 15.27 6.43
C GLY A 85 18.22 13.86 5.85
N MET A 86 19.33 13.17 5.66
CA MET A 86 19.38 11.79 5.15
C MET A 86 18.73 10.79 6.09
N GLY A 87 18.93 10.94 7.40
CA GLY A 87 18.29 10.08 8.39
C GLY A 87 16.78 10.25 8.43
N PHE A 88 16.30 11.50 8.34
CA PHE A 88 14.87 11.78 8.26
C PHE A 88 14.24 11.24 6.98
N GLN A 89 14.91 11.39 5.83
CA GLN A 89 14.45 10.83 4.55
C GLN A 89 14.32 9.30 4.62
N GLY A 90 15.31 8.62 5.20
CA GLY A 90 15.25 7.17 5.44
C GLY A 90 14.11 6.78 6.37
N TYR A 91 13.84 7.61 7.40
CA TYR A 91 12.73 7.39 8.32
C TYR A 91 11.36 7.46 7.63
N LEU A 92 11.18 8.41 6.71
CA LEU A 92 9.98 8.51 5.87
C LEU A 92 9.85 7.31 4.92
N ALA A 93 10.93 6.98 4.21
CA ALA A 93 10.95 5.91 3.21
C ALA A 93 10.62 4.54 3.82
N GLU A 94 10.97 4.31 5.08
CA GLU A 94 10.74 3.05 5.79
C GLU A 94 9.26 2.66 5.87
N VAL A 95 8.32 3.61 5.84
CA VAL A 95 6.87 3.30 5.79
C VAL A 95 6.55 2.46 4.55
N TYR A 96 7.00 2.92 3.38
CA TYR A 96 6.72 2.26 2.09
C TYR A 96 7.42 0.91 1.98
N ILE A 97 8.61 0.80 2.56
CA ILE A 97 9.33 -0.47 2.68
C ILE A 97 8.54 -1.45 3.53
N ARG A 98 8.01 -1.02 4.68
CA ARG A 98 7.19 -1.85 5.56
C ARG A 98 5.85 -2.24 4.93
N MET A 99 5.21 -1.35 4.17
CA MET A 99 4.01 -1.68 3.38
C MET A 99 4.28 -2.83 2.39
N ARG A 100 5.44 -2.85 1.75
CA ARG A 100 5.82 -3.93 0.83
C ARG A 100 6.22 -5.21 1.55
N ARG A 101 6.86 -5.10 2.72
CA ARG A 101 7.33 -6.24 3.52
C ARG A 101 6.24 -6.90 4.35
N CYS A 102 5.21 -6.16 4.78
CA CYS A 102 4.14 -6.77 5.57
C CYS A 102 3.44 -7.86 4.74
N PRO A 103 3.16 -9.02 5.35
CA PRO A 103 2.64 -10.15 4.59
C PRO A 103 1.16 -10.01 4.21
N GLN A 104 0.44 -9.04 4.79
CA GLN A 104 -0.96 -8.78 4.48
C GLN A 104 -1.08 -7.98 3.17
N PRO A 105 -1.88 -8.40 2.19
CA PRO A 105 -2.26 -7.55 1.06
C PRO A 105 -2.89 -6.23 1.51
N ILE A 106 -2.54 -5.15 0.81
CA ILE A 106 -3.04 -3.81 1.05
C ILE A 106 -3.92 -3.38 -0.11
N VAL A 107 -5.19 -3.04 0.19
CA VAL A 107 -6.14 -2.48 -0.77
C VAL A 107 -6.29 -0.99 -0.52
N SER A 108 -5.91 -0.13 -1.46
CA SER A 108 -6.11 1.32 -1.34
C SER A 108 -7.42 1.76 -1.96
N LEU A 109 -8.22 2.53 -1.21
CA LEU A 109 -9.46 3.17 -1.67
C LEU A 109 -9.23 4.67 -1.86
N ILE A 110 -9.06 5.09 -3.12
CA ILE A 110 -8.65 6.44 -3.48
C ILE A 110 -9.88 7.26 -3.85
N HIS A 111 -10.47 7.97 -2.88
CA HIS A 111 -11.70 8.75 -3.10
C HIS A 111 -11.46 10.19 -3.57
N GLY A 112 -10.22 10.69 -3.54
CA GLY A 112 -9.87 12.07 -3.85
C GLY A 112 -8.38 12.23 -4.14
N PRO A 113 -7.83 13.45 -3.97
CA PRO A 113 -6.42 13.72 -4.25
C PRO A 113 -5.46 12.81 -3.45
N ALA A 114 -4.46 12.24 -4.15
CA ALA A 114 -3.32 11.54 -3.58
C ALA A 114 -2.04 12.13 -4.21
N CYS A 115 -1.29 12.93 -3.44
CA CYS A 115 -0.18 13.72 -3.95
C CYS A 115 1.14 13.36 -3.27
N GLY A 116 2.25 13.39 -3.98
CA GLY A 116 3.59 13.15 -3.42
C GLY A 116 3.65 11.86 -2.61
N GLY A 117 4.00 11.93 -1.32
CA GLY A 117 4.01 10.77 -0.42
C GLY A 117 2.66 10.05 -0.32
N GLY A 118 1.54 10.77 -0.46
CA GLY A 118 0.21 10.18 -0.55
C GLY A 118 0.02 9.34 -1.81
N PHE A 119 0.59 9.79 -2.94
CA PHE A 119 0.62 8.96 -4.15
C PHE A 119 1.54 7.75 -3.97
N SER A 120 2.64 7.90 -3.25
CA SER A 120 3.52 6.77 -2.93
C SER A 120 2.84 5.69 -2.08
N PHE A 121 1.89 6.03 -1.17
CA PHE A 121 1.05 5.04 -0.48
C PHE A 121 0.20 4.23 -1.47
N VAL A 122 -0.41 4.91 -2.44
CA VAL A 122 -1.18 4.26 -3.50
C VAL A 122 -0.29 3.30 -4.30
N LEU A 123 0.91 3.74 -4.69
CA LEU A 123 1.86 2.95 -5.47
C LEU A 123 2.39 1.72 -4.70
N ALA A 124 2.60 1.85 -3.39
CA ALA A 124 3.10 0.77 -2.54
C ALA A 124 2.02 -0.26 -2.17
N SER A 125 0.73 0.04 -2.41
CA SER A 125 -0.37 -0.88 -2.17
C SER A 125 -0.45 -1.98 -3.23
N ASP A 126 -1.08 -3.11 -2.89
CA ASP A 126 -1.17 -4.27 -3.79
C ASP A 126 -2.35 -4.14 -4.77
N ILE A 127 -3.52 -3.71 -4.29
CA ILE A 127 -4.72 -3.45 -5.09
C ILE A 127 -5.13 -1.98 -4.91
N ARG A 128 -5.51 -1.32 -5.99
CA ARG A 128 -5.89 0.10 -6.03
C ARG A 128 -7.26 0.25 -6.66
N ILE A 129 -8.22 0.78 -5.91
CA ILE A 129 -9.58 1.08 -6.38
C ILE A 129 -9.77 2.59 -6.26
N ALA A 130 -10.14 3.24 -7.35
CA ALA A 130 -10.31 4.69 -7.40
C ALA A 130 -11.77 5.11 -7.49
N GLY A 131 -12.12 6.17 -6.81
CA GLY A 131 -13.36 6.90 -7.10
C GLY A 131 -13.19 7.76 -8.34
N GLU A 132 -14.30 8.12 -9.01
CA GLU A 132 -14.30 8.97 -10.21
C GLU A 132 -13.58 10.31 -10.00
N SER A 133 -13.61 10.87 -8.78
CA SER A 133 -12.93 12.12 -8.41
C SER A 133 -11.45 11.95 -8.03
N ALA A 134 -10.93 10.73 -8.05
CA ALA A 134 -9.53 10.47 -7.72
C ALA A 134 -8.59 11.13 -8.72
N ARG A 135 -7.55 11.73 -8.19
CA ARG A 135 -6.45 12.30 -8.96
C ARG A 135 -5.14 12.13 -8.20
N MET A 136 -4.10 11.78 -8.92
CA MET A 136 -2.81 11.42 -8.31
C MET A 136 -1.67 12.11 -9.03
N ASN A 137 -0.62 12.51 -8.32
CA ASN A 137 0.58 13.05 -8.95
C ASN A 137 1.83 12.92 -8.09
N ALA A 138 3.00 12.88 -8.75
CA ALA A 138 4.31 13.00 -8.12
C ALA A 138 4.60 14.47 -7.80
N ALA A 139 3.92 15.02 -6.79
CA ALA A 139 3.92 16.46 -6.47
C ALA A 139 5.29 17.03 -6.08
N PHE A 140 6.24 16.20 -5.69
CA PHE A 140 7.58 16.59 -5.26
C PHE A 140 8.27 17.53 -6.24
N ILE A 141 8.16 17.26 -7.57
CA ILE A 141 8.80 18.07 -8.61
C ILE A 141 8.24 19.50 -8.67
N LYS A 142 6.99 19.69 -8.24
CA LYS A 142 6.34 21.02 -8.25
C LYS A 142 6.86 21.98 -7.18
N ILE A 143 7.55 21.45 -6.19
CA ILE A 143 8.13 22.22 -5.07
C ILE A 143 9.66 22.20 -5.08
N GLY A 144 10.27 21.87 -6.24
CA GLY A 144 11.72 21.89 -6.41
C GLY A 144 12.45 20.65 -5.89
N LEU A 145 11.73 19.57 -5.57
CA LEU A 145 12.32 18.29 -5.16
C LEU A 145 12.34 17.30 -6.31
N SER A 146 13.16 16.27 -6.20
CA SER A 146 13.11 15.13 -7.13
C SER A 146 11.78 14.42 -7.04
N ALA A 147 11.19 14.03 -8.19
CA ALA A 147 10.04 13.14 -8.21
C ALA A 147 10.40 11.69 -7.88
N CYS A 148 11.68 11.34 -7.85
CA CYS A 148 12.19 10.02 -7.45
C CYS A 148 12.31 9.97 -5.93
N ASP A 149 11.18 9.84 -5.26
CA ASP A 149 11.09 9.81 -3.80
C ASP A 149 10.06 8.78 -3.32
N MET A 150 10.23 8.28 -2.09
CA MET A 150 9.30 7.35 -1.41
C MET A 150 8.85 6.17 -2.30
N GLY A 151 9.76 5.66 -3.14
CA GLY A 151 9.51 4.52 -4.03
C GLY A 151 8.82 4.85 -5.35
N SER A 152 8.49 6.12 -5.65
CA SER A 152 7.78 6.49 -6.89
C SER A 152 8.50 6.01 -8.15
N SER A 153 9.83 6.17 -8.22
CA SER A 153 10.64 5.75 -9.37
C SER A 153 10.78 4.22 -9.49
N TYR A 154 10.54 3.51 -8.41
CA TYR A 154 10.51 2.06 -8.41
C TYR A 154 9.14 1.50 -8.84
N PHE A 155 8.06 1.98 -8.22
CA PHE A 155 6.72 1.43 -8.44
C PHE A 155 6.09 1.91 -9.75
N LEU A 156 6.11 3.21 -10.00
CA LEU A 156 5.31 3.79 -11.09
C LEU A 156 5.67 3.23 -12.48
N PRO A 157 6.97 3.13 -12.87
CA PRO A 157 7.32 2.56 -14.18
C PRO A 157 6.92 1.08 -14.32
N ARG A 158 6.89 0.34 -13.22
CA ARG A 158 6.48 -1.08 -13.20
C ARG A 158 4.96 -1.24 -13.34
N LEU A 159 4.19 -0.24 -12.93
CA LEU A 159 2.73 -0.26 -13.02
C LEU A 159 2.22 0.25 -14.38
N VAL A 160 2.81 1.33 -14.93
CA VAL A 160 2.25 2.03 -16.10
C VAL A 160 3.22 2.11 -17.29
N GLY A 161 4.40 1.48 -17.17
CA GLY A 161 5.47 1.60 -18.15
C GLY A 161 6.22 2.92 -18.06
N THR A 162 7.43 2.94 -18.64
CA THR A 162 8.38 4.06 -18.50
C THR A 162 7.89 5.36 -19.12
N SER A 163 7.18 5.30 -20.24
CA SER A 163 6.70 6.51 -20.95
C SER A 163 5.71 7.32 -20.09
N ILE A 164 4.67 6.68 -19.56
CA ILE A 164 3.68 7.33 -18.70
C ILE A 164 4.31 7.75 -17.38
N ALA A 165 5.16 6.91 -16.80
CA ALA A 165 5.88 7.25 -15.57
C ALA A 165 6.75 8.49 -15.74
N SER A 166 7.52 8.59 -16.84
CA SER A 166 8.36 9.75 -17.15
C SER A 166 7.53 11.01 -17.32
N GLU A 167 6.41 10.96 -18.07
CA GLU A 167 5.50 12.09 -18.18
C GLU A 167 5.04 12.58 -16.81
N LEU A 168 4.50 11.70 -15.99
CA LEU A 168 3.94 12.06 -14.68
C LEU A 168 5.00 12.58 -13.71
N MET A 169 6.16 11.95 -13.68
CA MET A 169 7.25 12.32 -12.75
C MET A 169 7.98 13.58 -13.17
N LEU A 170 8.29 13.75 -14.45
CA LEU A 170 9.02 14.94 -14.94
C LEU A 170 8.14 16.18 -14.95
N THR A 171 6.83 16.03 -15.14
CA THR A 171 5.91 17.17 -15.21
C THR A 171 5.15 17.45 -13.92
N GLY A 172 5.01 16.47 -13.03
CA GLY A 172 4.16 16.54 -11.84
C GLY A 172 2.67 16.75 -12.17
N LYS A 173 2.24 16.43 -13.40
CA LYS A 173 0.83 16.49 -13.79
C LYS A 173 0.00 15.48 -13.02
N PHE A 174 -1.28 15.82 -12.83
CA PHE A 174 -2.24 14.87 -12.29
C PHE A 174 -2.60 13.82 -13.34
N ILE A 175 -2.65 12.55 -12.90
CA ILE A 175 -3.37 11.49 -13.57
C ILE A 175 -4.75 11.35 -12.90
N HIS A 176 -5.82 11.42 -13.69
CA HIS A 176 -7.20 11.27 -13.25
C HIS A 176 -7.67 9.83 -13.38
N ALA A 177 -8.74 9.47 -12.68
CA ALA A 177 -9.25 8.11 -12.57
C ALA A 177 -9.43 7.38 -13.93
N PRO A 178 -10.04 7.98 -14.99
CA PRO A 178 -10.21 7.28 -16.24
C PRO A 178 -8.89 6.88 -16.92
N ARG A 179 -7.89 7.79 -16.90
CA ARG A 179 -6.57 7.49 -17.45
C ARG A 179 -5.80 6.50 -16.57
N ALA A 180 -5.95 6.59 -15.26
CA ALA A 180 -5.34 5.67 -14.31
C ALA A 180 -5.83 4.22 -14.53
N LEU A 181 -7.11 4.03 -14.84
CA LEU A 181 -7.67 2.75 -15.21
C LEU A 181 -7.12 2.28 -16.57
N ALA A 182 -7.15 3.15 -17.58
CA ALA A 182 -6.70 2.81 -18.93
C ALA A 182 -5.23 2.37 -19.02
N CYS A 183 -4.37 2.87 -18.11
CA CYS A 183 -2.95 2.50 -18.07
C CYS A 183 -2.59 1.45 -17.01
N GLY A 184 -3.57 0.87 -16.32
CA GLY A 184 -3.36 -0.16 -15.31
C GLY A 184 -2.82 0.34 -13.97
N LEU A 185 -2.84 1.65 -13.72
CA LEU A 185 -2.44 2.20 -12.42
C LEU A 185 -3.42 1.82 -11.31
N VAL A 186 -4.71 1.74 -11.63
CA VAL A 186 -5.76 1.27 -10.73
C VAL A 186 -6.52 0.10 -11.36
N SER A 187 -7.02 -0.80 -10.53
CA SER A 187 -7.74 -2.00 -10.97
C SER A 187 -9.18 -1.70 -11.36
N GLU A 188 -9.78 -0.68 -10.75
CA GLU A 188 -11.20 -0.35 -10.92
C GLU A 188 -11.44 1.13 -10.64
N VAL A 189 -12.46 1.70 -11.30
CA VAL A 189 -12.99 3.04 -11.05
C VAL A 189 -14.48 2.95 -10.82
N VAL A 190 -14.96 3.50 -9.70
CA VAL A 190 -16.36 3.47 -9.28
C VAL A 190 -16.81 4.85 -8.78
N PRO A 191 -18.13 5.12 -8.66
CA PRO A 191 -18.60 6.28 -7.91
C PRO A 191 -18.00 6.29 -6.50
N GLY A 192 -17.60 7.46 -5.98
CA GLY A 192 -16.87 7.55 -4.72
C GLY A 192 -17.60 6.91 -3.53
N VAL A 193 -18.93 6.94 -3.53
CA VAL A 193 -19.78 6.29 -2.51
C VAL A 193 -19.74 4.76 -2.56
N GLU A 194 -19.33 4.18 -3.68
CA GLU A 194 -19.26 2.73 -3.90
C GLU A 194 -17.89 2.12 -3.61
N LEU A 195 -16.87 2.92 -3.27
CA LEU A 195 -15.50 2.44 -3.05
C LEU A 195 -15.43 1.28 -2.04
N VAL A 196 -16.14 1.40 -0.92
CA VAL A 196 -16.18 0.34 0.11
C VAL A 196 -16.87 -0.92 -0.45
N ASN A 197 -17.94 -0.76 -1.20
CA ASN A 197 -18.66 -1.88 -1.82
C ASN A 197 -17.80 -2.56 -2.89
N ALA A 198 -17.07 -1.80 -3.70
CA ALA A 198 -16.15 -2.31 -4.72
C ALA A 198 -14.99 -3.12 -4.11
N ALA A 199 -14.55 -2.81 -2.89
CA ALA A 199 -13.51 -3.57 -2.20
C ALA A 199 -13.98 -4.95 -1.69
N LYS A 200 -15.28 -5.10 -1.41
CA LYS A 200 -15.83 -6.33 -0.77
C LYS A 200 -15.54 -7.62 -1.55
N PRO A 201 -15.72 -7.69 -2.89
CA PRO A 201 -15.38 -8.90 -3.65
C PRO A 201 -13.91 -9.28 -3.51
N TYR A 202 -12.98 -8.32 -3.67
CA TYR A 202 -11.55 -8.58 -3.51
C TYR A 202 -11.20 -9.10 -2.10
N ILE A 203 -11.80 -8.49 -1.06
CA ILE A 203 -11.62 -8.91 0.33
C ILE A 203 -12.16 -10.32 0.53
N ALA A 204 -13.39 -10.59 0.06
CA ALA A 204 -14.03 -11.90 0.19
C ALA A 204 -13.20 -13.01 -0.48
N ASP A 205 -12.72 -12.76 -1.70
CA ASP A 205 -11.91 -13.72 -2.44
C ASP A 205 -10.58 -14.00 -1.72
N MET A 206 -9.90 -12.96 -1.25
CA MET A 206 -8.66 -13.13 -0.46
C MET A 206 -8.90 -13.86 0.86
N LEU A 207 -10.02 -13.62 1.55
CA LEU A 207 -10.36 -14.31 2.80
C LEU A 207 -10.71 -15.80 2.59
N ARG A 208 -11.15 -16.19 1.38
CA ARG A 208 -11.39 -17.59 0.99
C ARG A 208 -10.13 -18.36 0.63
N THR A 209 -8.96 -17.71 0.59
CA THR A 209 -7.67 -18.39 0.37
C THR A 209 -7.06 -18.86 1.68
N SER A 210 -6.10 -19.79 1.64
CA SER A 210 -5.35 -20.14 2.86
C SER A 210 -4.51 -18.93 3.34
N PRO A 211 -4.43 -18.67 4.64
CA PRO A 211 -3.63 -17.57 5.18
C PRO A 211 -2.18 -17.59 4.71
N MET A 212 -1.52 -18.75 4.78
CA MET A 212 -0.13 -18.90 4.34
C MET A 212 0.02 -18.72 2.83
N GLY A 213 -0.91 -19.26 2.03
CA GLY A 213 -0.90 -19.07 0.57
C GLY A 213 -1.01 -17.60 0.18
N LEU A 214 -1.88 -16.84 0.83
CA LEU A 214 -2.05 -15.42 0.58
C LEU A 214 -0.77 -14.62 0.92
N ARG A 215 -0.18 -14.86 2.10
CA ARG A 215 1.08 -14.23 2.55
C ARG A 215 2.24 -14.51 1.60
N LEU A 216 2.46 -15.78 1.25
CA LEU A 216 3.56 -16.18 0.38
C LEU A 216 3.34 -15.77 -1.08
N THR A 217 2.10 -15.58 -1.51
CA THR A 217 1.79 -15.00 -2.83
C THR A 217 2.23 -13.54 -2.88
N LYS A 218 1.92 -12.72 -1.87
CA LYS A 218 2.39 -11.34 -1.80
C LYS A 218 3.91 -11.27 -1.74
N GLU A 219 4.56 -12.10 -0.93
CA GLU A 219 6.01 -12.19 -0.86
C GLU A 219 6.62 -12.53 -2.23
N GLY A 220 6.12 -13.60 -2.87
CA GLY A 220 6.58 -14.05 -4.16
C GLY A 220 6.45 -12.98 -5.25
N LEU A 221 5.30 -12.32 -5.34
CA LEU A 221 5.08 -11.19 -6.26
C LEU A 221 6.08 -10.05 -6.01
N SER A 222 6.34 -9.71 -4.75
CA SER A 222 7.28 -8.63 -4.40
C SER A 222 8.71 -8.98 -4.76
N MET A 223 9.12 -10.22 -4.58
CA MET A 223 10.49 -10.67 -4.87
C MET A 223 10.70 -10.97 -6.37
N ALA A 224 9.68 -11.48 -7.06
CA ALA A 224 9.78 -11.80 -8.50
C ALA A 224 10.00 -10.55 -9.36
N ILE A 225 9.47 -9.39 -8.94
CA ILE A 225 9.71 -8.11 -9.65
C ILE A 225 11.21 -7.78 -9.74
N ASP A 226 12.00 -8.14 -8.74
CA ASP A 226 13.43 -7.83 -8.66
C ASP A 226 14.31 -9.06 -8.94
N ALA A 227 13.72 -10.18 -9.32
CA ALA A 227 14.47 -11.39 -9.62
C ALA A 227 15.39 -11.18 -10.85
N GLY A 228 16.62 -11.65 -10.75
CA GLY A 228 17.62 -11.53 -11.84
C GLY A 228 17.32 -12.37 -13.09
N GLY A 229 16.25 -13.18 -13.06
CA GLY A 229 15.80 -14.01 -14.17
C GLY A 229 14.74 -15.01 -13.72
N LEU A 230 14.19 -15.75 -14.71
CA LEU A 230 13.14 -16.74 -14.48
C LEU A 230 13.52 -17.79 -13.42
N GLU A 231 14.74 -18.32 -13.49
CA GLU A 231 15.18 -19.37 -12.56
C GLU A 231 15.24 -18.88 -11.11
N ALA A 232 15.65 -17.62 -10.89
CA ALA A 232 15.66 -17.00 -9.57
C ALA A 232 14.24 -16.81 -9.02
N ALA A 233 13.29 -16.37 -9.86
CA ALA A 233 11.88 -16.27 -9.49
C ALA A 233 11.30 -17.65 -9.16
N MET A 234 11.52 -18.64 -10.02
CA MET A 234 11.02 -20.00 -9.82
C MET A 234 11.61 -20.68 -8.58
N ALA A 235 12.84 -20.37 -8.18
CA ALA A 235 13.42 -20.88 -6.94
C ALA A 235 12.65 -20.41 -5.70
N ILE A 236 12.20 -19.15 -5.72
CA ILE A 236 11.34 -18.57 -4.65
C ILE A 236 9.96 -19.25 -4.67
N GLU A 237 9.37 -19.36 -5.86
CA GLU A 237 8.06 -20.00 -6.04
C GLU A 237 8.07 -21.46 -5.56
N ASN A 238 9.08 -22.23 -5.93
CA ASN A 238 9.25 -23.63 -5.51
C ASN A 238 9.32 -23.75 -3.98
N ARG A 239 10.11 -22.87 -3.33
CA ARG A 239 10.19 -22.81 -1.86
C ARG A 239 8.82 -22.54 -1.26
N ASN A 240 8.15 -21.49 -1.72
CA ASN A 240 6.86 -21.05 -1.20
C ASN A 240 5.78 -22.12 -1.42
N GLN A 241 5.77 -22.75 -2.60
CA GLN A 241 4.82 -23.82 -2.92
C GLN A 241 5.03 -25.06 -2.06
N LEU A 242 6.29 -25.44 -1.83
CA LEU A 242 6.61 -26.56 -0.95
C LEU A 242 6.18 -26.27 0.51
N MET A 243 6.38 -25.05 0.99
CA MET A 243 5.91 -24.66 2.33
C MET A 243 4.38 -24.73 2.42
N CYS A 244 3.65 -24.17 1.46
CA CYS A 244 2.18 -24.27 1.42
C CYS A 244 1.68 -25.72 1.38
N SER A 245 2.29 -26.56 0.55
CA SER A 245 1.85 -27.95 0.34
C SER A 245 1.93 -28.84 1.60
N ARG A 246 2.70 -28.43 2.60
CA ARG A 246 2.86 -29.15 3.87
C ARG A 246 1.86 -28.74 4.94
N THR A 247 1.02 -27.72 4.68
CA THR A 247 0.00 -27.24 5.63
C THR A 247 -1.24 -28.13 5.65
N ASN A 248 -2.00 -28.09 6.74
CA ASN A 248 -3.33 -28.70 6.79
C ASN A 248 -4.31 -27.98 5.87
N ASP A 249 -4.15 -26.67 5.69
CA ASP A 249 -4.95 -25.88 4.75
C ASP A 249 -4.79 -26.35 3.30
N ALA A 250 -3.59 -26.77 2.87
CA ALA A 250 -3.40 -27.34 1.54
C ALA A 250 -4.15 -28.67 1.37
N LYS A 251 -4.15 -29.52 2.39
CA LYS A 251 -4.91 -30.79 2.38
C LYS A 251 -6.41 -30.51 2.35
N GLU A 252 -6.88 -29.55 3.16
CA GLU A 252 -8.28 -29.12 3.18
C GLU A 252 -8.69 -28.53 1.82
N GLY A 253 -7.90 -27.66 1.21
CA GLY A 253 -8.18 -27.08 -0.10
C GLY A 253 -8.34 -28.15 -1.19
N MET A 254 -7.43 -29.12 -1.24
CA MET A 254 -7.52 -30.26 -2.17
C MET A 254 -8.76 -31.12 -1.92
N ARG A 255 -9.07 -31.43 -0.65
CA ARG A 255 -10.25 -32.20 -0.29
C ARG A 255 -11.55 -31.47 -0.65
N ALA A 256 -11.66 -30.19 -0.28
CA ALA A 256 -12.82 -29.35 -0.59
C ALA A 256 -13.07 -29.25 -2.09
N PHE A 257 -12.00 -29.12 -2.90
CA PHE A 257 -12.09 -29.09 -4.36
C PHE A 257 -12.67 -30.40 -4.93
N LEU A 258 -12.18 -31.55 -4.46
CA LEU A 258 -12.70 -32.86 -4.90
C LEU A 258 -14.15 -33.10 -4.46
N GLU A 259 -14.51 -32.62 -3.28
CA GLU A 259 -15.87 -32.74 -2.72
C GLU A 259 -16.82 -31.64 -3.23
N LYS A 260 -16.34 -30.70 -4.05
CA LYS A 260 -17.11 -29.56 -4.61
C LYS A 260 -17.79 -28.70 -3.52
N ARG A 261 -17.11 -28.43 -2.46
CA ARG A 261 -17.54 -27.56 -1.35
C ARG A 261 -16.55 -26.43 -1.07
N GLU A 262 -16.99 -25.44 -0.33
CA GLU A 262 -16.09 -24.38 0.14
C GLU A 262 -15.08 -24.95 1.16
N PRO A 263 -13.79 -24.55 1.05
CA PRO A 263 -12.79 -24.95 2.04
C PRO A 263 -12.94 -24.17 3.35
N VAL A 264 -12.51 -24.79 4.45
CA VAL A 264 -12.44 -24.16 5.77
C VAL A 264 -10.97 -24.11 6.20
N TYR A 265 -10.34 -22.97 6.01
CA TYR A 265 -8.93 -22.78 6.33
C TYR A 265 -8.74 -22.33 7.78
N THR A 266 -7.72 -22.89 8.43
CA THR A 266 -7.41 -22.66 9.86
C THR A 266 -6.08 -21.93 10.05
N GLY A 267 -5.29 -21.79 9.00
CA GLY A 267 -3.95 -21.19 9.07
C GLY A 267 -2.87 -22.16 9.57
N SER A 268 -3.10 -23.49 9.52
CA SER A 268 -2.21 -24.50 10.10
C SER A 268 -1.70 -25.53 9.09
#